data_26bf8e03d89a4a0c2b6d15c905ad3353
#
_entry.id   26bf8e03d89a4a0c2b6d15c905ad3353
#
_cell.length_a   1.000
_cell.length_b   1.000
_cell.length_c   1.000
_cell.angle_alpha   90.00
_cell.angle_beta   90.00
_cell.angle_gamma   90.00
#
_symmetry.space_group_name_H-M   'P 1'
#
loop_
_entity.id
_entity.type
_entity.pdbx_description
1 polymer ?
#
loop_
_entity_poly.entity_id
_entity_poly.type
_entity_poly.pdbx_seq_one_letter_code
_entity_poly.pdbx_strand_id
1 'polypeptide(L)'
;MNTEKVIKRDQKYIMHTYARSPLVLEHGEGMYAYDADGKAYLDFTSGIGVNALGYCHPAWVQAVTMQATRLQHSSNLYYTAPCGKLAKRLCARTGLDQVFFGNSGAEANEGAIKCARKYSVTTYGPDRNKVLTLVNSFHGRTLATLTATGQDVFHKDFGPFPANFGYIPANDFDTFKAAVDDSVCAVMMEMVQGEGGVVALDADYVQSVADYCHAHDILIIVDEVQTGVGRTGTFLCCEHYGLKPDIVTLAKGLGGGLPIGAVLMLSLIHIS
;
A
#
# COMPACT_ATOMS: atom_id res chain seq x y z
N MET A 1 5.18 -2.75 -34.64
CA MET A 1 4.17 -1.66 -34.31
C MET A 1 4.85 -0.33 -34.59
N ASN A 2 4.13 0.75 -35.00
CA ASN A 2 4.78 2.07 -35.24
C ASN A 2 4.76 2.86 -33.92
N THR A 3 5.90 2.99 -33.25
CA THR A 3 6.11 3.67 -31.97
C THR A 3 5.56 5.10 -31.96
N GLU A 4 5.83 5.90 -32.99
CA GLU A 4 5.38 7.29 -33.12
C GLU A 4 3.83 7.38 -33.15
N LYS A 5 3.19 6.46 -33.86
CA LYS A 5 1.72 6.39 -33.95
C LYS A 5 1.07 6.01 -32.61
N VAL A 6 1.72 5.13 -31.82
CA VAL A 6 1.25 4.76 -30.48
C VAL A 6 1.36 5.96 -29.54
N ILE A 7 2.51 6.65 -29.51
CA ILE A 7 2.74 7.83 -28.68
C ILE A 7 1.75 8.95 -29.01
N LYS A 8 1.56 9.28 -30.30
CA LYS A 8 0.59 10.30 -30.73
C LYS A 8 -0.85 9.96 -30.30
N ARG A 9 -1.23 8.68 -30.35
CA ARG A 9 -2.55 8.24 -29.90
C ARG A 9 -2.71 8.36 -28.39
N ASP A 10 -1.69 7.96 -27.63
CA ASP A 10 -1.67 8.11 -26.16
C ASP A 10 -1.80 9.58 -25.78
N GLN A 11 -0.96 10.45 -26.33
CA GLN A 11 -0.99 11.89 -26.07
C GLN A 11 -2.33 12.56 -26.43
N LYS A 12 -3.07 12.01 -27.39
CA LYS A 12 -4.37 12.56 -27.77
C LYS A 12 -5.51 12.15 -26.83
N TYR A 13 -5.47 10.92 -26.29
CA TYR A 13 -6.64 10.32 -25.62
C TYR A 13 -6.43 10.02 -24.14
N ILE A 14 -5.19 10.05 -23.62
CA ILE A 14 -4.91 9.82 -22.20
C ILE A 14 -4.51 11.11 -21.52
N MET A 15 -5.07 11.38 -20.34
CA MET A 15 -4.73 12.57 -19.55
C MET A 15 -3.23 12.58 -19.21
N HIS A 16 -2.61 13.75 -19.32
CA HIS A 16 -1.17 13.93 -19.10
C HIS A 16 -0.82 14.06 -17.59
N THR A 17 -1.23 13.07 -16.81
CA THR A 17 -0.94 13.01 -15.37
C THR A 17 0.45 12.49 -15.05
N TYR A 18 1.14 11.92 -16.03
CA TYR A 18 2.50 11.38 -15.90
C TYR A 18 3.37 11.84 -17.08
N ALA A 19 4.63 12.18 -16.79
CA ALA A 19 5.67 12.38 -17.82
C ALA A 19 6.20 11.00 -18.26
N ARG A 20 5.68 10.47 -19.39
CA ARG A 20 6.09 9.18 -19.91
C ARG A 20 7.40 9.27 -20.69
N SER A 21 8.27 8.28 -20.52
CA SER A 21 9.43 8.09 -21.41
C SER A 21 8.95 7.79 -22.85
N PRO A 22 9.64 8.25 -23.90
CA PRO A 22 9.27 8.01 -25.29
C PRO A 22 9.61 6.57 -25.74
N LEU A 23 9.17 5.60 -24.96
CA LEU A 23 9.40 4.16 -25.11
C LEU A 23 8.05 3.43 -25.14
N VAL A 24 7.87 2.58 -26.17
CA VAL A 24 6.68 1.73 -26.26
C VAL A 24 7.09 0.29 -25.99
N LEU A 25 6.79 -0.19 -24.80
CA LEU A 25 6.98 -1.59 -24.43
C LEU A 25 5.84 -2.44 -25.02
N GLU A 26 6.19 -3.57 -25.61
CA GLU A 26 5.22 -4.47 -26.29
C GLU A 26 5.03 -5.78 -25.55
N HIS A 27 6.09 -6.39 -25.04
CA HIS A 27 6.01 -7.65 -24.32
C HIS A 27 7.12 -7.74 -23.25
N GLY A 28 7.05 -8.77 -22.41
CA GLY A 28 8.05 -9.05 -21.40
C GLY A 28 8.18 -10.53 -21.10
N GLU A 29 9.36 -10.94 -20.67
CA GLU A 29 9.66 -12.31 -20.23
C GLU A 29 10.65 -12.27 -19.06
N GLY A 30 10.28 -12.86 -17.94
CA GLY A 30 11.09 -12.85 -16.73
C GLY A 30 11.43 -11.43 -16.28
N MET A 31 12.70 -11.06 -16.30
CA MET A 31 13.17 -9.73 -15.91
C MET A 31 13.43 -8.78 -17.09
N TYR A 32 13.09 -9.17 -18.30
CA TYR A 32 13.28 -8.35 -19.50
C TYR A 32 11.95 -7.84 -20.06
N ALA A 33 11.93 -6.56 -20.42
CA ALA A 33 10.90 -5.95 -21.25
C ALA A 33 11.45 -5.67 -22.63
N TYR A 34 10.60 -5.72 -23.64
CA TYR A 34 10.99 -5.51 -25.04
C TYR A 34 10.14 -4.40 -25.64
N ASP A 35 10.77 -3.52 -26.43
CA ASP A 35 10.03 -2.50 -27.16
C ASP A 35 9.49 -3.03 -28.49
N ALA A 36 8.78 -2.15 -29.19
CA ALA A 36 8.16 -2.47 -30.48
C ALA A 36 9.17 -2.78 -31.62
N ASP A 37 10.45 -2.46 -31.45
CA ASP A 37 11.52 -2.74 -32.35
C ASP A 37 12.32 -4.00 -31.93
N GLY A 38 11.91 -4.66 -30.86
CA GLY A 38 12.52 -5.88 -30.34
C GLY A 38 13.75 -5.67 -29.46
N LYS A 39 14.07 -4.44 -29.10
CA LYS A 39 15.17 -4.15 -28.19
C LYS A 39 14.80 -4.56 -26.75
N ALA A 40 15.70 -5.32 -26.11
CA ALA A 40 15.56 -5.77 -24.75
C ALA A 40 16.02 -4.72 -23.73
N TYR A 41 15.28 -4.61 -22.64
CA TYR A 41 15.59 -3.77 -21.49
C TYR A 41 15.51 -4.62 -20.22
N LEU A 42 16.57 -4.59 -19.42
CA LEU A 42 16.54 -5.22 -18.09
C LEU A 42 15.74 -4.33 -17.14
N ASP A 43 14.65 -4.88 -16.61
CA ASP A 43 13.70 -4.12 -15.79
C ASP A 43 14.11 -4.11 -14.31
N PHE A 44 14.70 -3.00 -13.85
CA PHE A 44 14.96 -2.73 -12.44
C PHE A 44 13.81 -1.98 -11.76
N THR A 45 12.79 -1.53 -12.50
CA THR A 45 11.65 -0.80 -11.93
C THR A 45 10.56 -1.73 -11.43
N SER A 46 10.43 -2.90 -12.06
CA SER A 46 9.42 -3.91 -11.72
C SER A 46 8.00 -3.34 -11.69
N GLY A 47 7.71 -2.29 -12.50
CA GLY A 47 6.44 -1.57 -12.44
C GLY A 47 6.20 -0.87 -11.11
N ILE A 48 7.25 -0.31 -10.49
CA ILE A 48 7.26 0.26 -9.14
C ILE A 48 6.88 -0.82 -8.09
N GLY A 49 7.56 -1.98 -8.16
CA GLY A 49 7.41 -3.07 -7.21
C GLY A 49 6.18 -3.96 -7.43
N VAL A 50 5.52 -3.88 -8.58
CA VAL A 50 4.32 -4.68 -8.91
C VAL A 50 4.68 -6.07 -9.44
N ASN A 51 5.61 -6.16 -10.39
CA ASN A 51 5.97 -7.41 -11.09
C ASN A 51 6.94 -8.27 -10.24
N ALA A 52 6.50 -8.67 -9.04
CA ALA A 52 7.34 -9.41 -8.10
C ALA A 52 7.81 -10.79 -8.64
N LEU A 53 7.05 -11.38 -9.58
CA LEU A 53 7.39 -12.64 -10.25
C LEU A 53 8.09 -12.44 -11.60
N GLY A 54 8.36 -11.20 -12.00
CA GLY A 54 8.76 -10.86 -13.35
C GLY A 54 7.58 -10.89 -14.35
N TYR A 55 7.89 -10.66 -15.62
CA TYR A 55 6.90 -10.67 -16.70
C TYR A 55 6.48 -12.09 -17.07
N CYS A 56 5.19 -12.28 -17.29
CA CYS A 56 4.58 -13.48 -17.85
C CYS A 56 4.95 -14.79 -17.14
N HIS A 57 5.10 -14.76 -15.79
CA HIS A 57 5.41 -15.96 -15.03
C HIS A 57 4.35 -17.05 -15.29
N PRO A 58 4.75 -18.29 -15.70
CA PRO A 58 3.80 -19.31 -16.16
C PRO A 58 2.68 -19.64 -15.18
N ALA A 59 2.98 -19.74 -13.88
CA ALA A 59 1.97 -20.06 -12.88
C ALA A 59 0.96 -18.91 -12.72
N TRP A 60 1.39 -17.65 -12.83
CA TRP A 60 0.51 -16.49 -12.78
C TRP A 60 -0.42 -16.46 -14.01
N VAL A 61 0.15 -16.61 -15.22
CA VAL A 61 -0.62 -16.65 -16.47
C VAL A 61 -1.66 -17.76 -16.43
N GLN A 62 -1.27 -18.98 -16.00
CA GLN A 62 -2.16 -20.12 -15.87
C GLN A 62 -3.31 -19.84 -14.89
N ALA A 63 -3.01 -19.31 -13.71
CA ALA A 63 -4.03 -19.03 -12.68
C ALA A 63 -5.06 -18.01 -13.17
N VAL A 64 -4.61 -16.92 -13.81
CA VAL A 64 -5.49 -15.87 -14.35
C VAL A 64 -6.35 -16.43 -15.49
N THR A 65 -5.75 -17.14 -16.44
CA THR A 65 -6.48 -17.74 -17.58
C THR A 65 -7.54 -18.73 -17.09
N MET A 66 -7.17 -19.63 -16.18
CA MET A 66 -8.11 -20.61 -15.62
C MET A 66 -9.27 -19.94 -14.90
N GLN A 67 -9.01 -18.90 -14.08
CA GLN A 67 -10.07 -18.23 -13.34
C GLN A 67 -10.96 -17.39 -14.26
N ALA A 68 -10.39 -16.74 -15.27
CA ALA A 68 -11.14 -15.95 -16.26
C ALA A 68 -12.15 -16.79 -17.06
N THR A 69 -11.86 -18.08 -17.29
CA THR A 69 -12.79 -19.00 -17.96
C THR A 69 -13.87 -19.59 -17.04
N ARG A 70 -13.82 -19.31 -15.73
CA ARG A 70 -14.76 -19.86 -14.73
C ARG A 70 -15.71 -18.83 -14.16
N LEU A 71 -15.14 -17.77 -13.56
CA LEU A 71 -15.91 -16.72 -12.89
C LEU A 71 -15.01 -15.49 -12.68
N GLN A 72 -15.34 -14.37 -13.33
CA GLN A 72 -14.57 -13.13 -13.24
C GLN A 72 -14.95 -12.31 -12.01
N HIS A 73 -16.26 -12.17 -11.74
CA HIS A 73 -16.80 -11.33 -10.67
C HIS A 73 -18.14 -11.85 -10.17
N SER A 74 -18.42 -11.66 -8.88
CA SER A 74 -19.70 -12.06 -8.26
C SER A 74 -20.21 -11.06 -7.22
N SER A 75 -19.59 -9.92 -7.04
CA SER A 75 -19.77 -8.97 -5.91
C SER A 75 -19.51 -9.60 -4.52
N ASN A 76 -19.53 -8.76 -3.48
CA ASN A 76 -19.40 -9.22 -2.09
C ASN A 76 -20.70 -9.79 -1.49
N LEU A 77 -21.77 -9.91 -2.30
CA LEU A 77 -23.03 -10.53 -1.88
C LEU A 77 -22.94 -12.07 -1.87
N TYR A 78 -21.93 -12.64 -2.53
CA TYR A 78 -21.76 -14.09 -2.64
C TYR A 78 -20.36 -14.52 -2.22
N TYR A 79 -20.27 -15.71 -1.65
CA TYR A 79 -18.99 -16.30 -1.28
C TYR A 79 -18.28 -16.88 -2.51
N THR A 80 -16.96 -16.67 -2.59
CA THR A 80 -16.10 -17.27 -3.61
C THR A 80 -14.90 -17.98 -2.99
N ALA A 81 -14.58 -19.15 -3.50
CA ALA A 81 -13.49 -19.95 -2.95
C ALA A 81 -12.10 -19.28 -3.05
N PRO A 82 -11.72 -18.59 -4.16
CA PRO A 82 -10.43 -17.92 -4.24
C PRO A 82 -10.24 -16.84 -3.17
N CYS A 83 -11.26 -16.01 -2.92
CA CYS A 83 -11.21 -14.94 -1.94
C CYS A 83 -10.91 -15.47 -0.53
N GLY A 84 -11.71 -16.44 -0.04
CA GLY A 84 -11.50 -17.02 1.29
C GLY A 84 -10.19 -17.78 1.42
N LYS A 85 -9.71 -18.43 0.36
CA LYS A 85 -8.40 -19.12 0.36
C LYS A 85 -7.25 -18.13 0.47
N LEU A 86 -7.31 -17.00 -0.24
CA LEU A 86 -6.30 -15.95 -0.14
C LEU A 86 -6.31 -15.32 1.24
N ALA A 87 -7.48 -14.94 1.77
CA ALA A 87 -7.63 -14.38 3.11
C ALA A 87 -7.00 -15.29 4.18
N LYS A 88 -7.35 -16.60 4.16
CA LYS A 88 -6.76 -17.57 5.08
C LYS A 88 -5.22 -17.62 5.02
N ARG A 89 -4.63 -17.58 3.82
CA ARG A 89 -3.18 -17.59 3.65
C ARG A 89 -2.53 -16.31 4.16
N LEU A 90 -3.14 -15.17 3.89
CA LEU A 90 -2.65 -13.88 4.37
C LEU A 90 -2.69 -13.81 5.90
N CYS A 91 -3.81 -14.15 6.52
CA CYS A 91 -3.91 -14.19 7.99
C CYS A 91 -2.86 -15.13 8.61
N ALA A 92 -2.74 -16.36 8.10
CA ALA A 92 -1.74 -17.31 8.59
C ALA A 92 -0.29 -16.83 8.42
N ARG A 93 0.00 -16.01 7.39
CA ARG A 93 1.35 -15.51 7.12
C ARG A 93 1.71 -14.26 7.91
N THR A 94 0.71 -13.44 8.22
CA THR A 94 0.91 -12.15 8.91
C THR A 94 0.64 -12.19 10.41
N GLY A 95 -0.08 -13.20 10.89
CA GLY A 95 -0.55 -13.28 12.28
C GLY A 95 -1.74 -12.36 12.58
N LEU A 96 -2.30 -11.70 11.57
CA LEU A 96 -3.52 -10.90 11.68
C LEU A 96 -4.76 -11.77 11.39
N ASP A 97 -5.94 -11.32 11.83
CA ASP A 97 -7.11 -12.20 11.91
C ASP A 97 -8.04 -12.09 10.69
N GLN A 98 -8.17 -10.91 10.11
CA GLN A 98 -9.18 -10.62 9.07
C GLN A 98 -8.61 -9.77 7.94
N VAL A 99 -9.20 -9.93 6.74
CA VAL A 99 -8.79 -9.23 5.52
C VAL A 99 -10.01 -8.62 4.85
N PHE A 100 -9.90 -7.35 4.47
CA PHE A 100 -10.77 -6.72 3.49
C PHE A 100 -9.98 -6.51 2.19
N PHE A 101 -10.57 -6.88 1.05
CA PHE A 101 -9.97 -6.70 -0.28
C PHE A 101 -10.54 -5.48 -0.98
N GLY A 102 -9.67 -4.66 -1.56
CA GLY A 102 -9.97 -3.56 -2.46
C GLY A 102 -9.22 -3.72 -3.80
N ASN A 103 -9.12 -2.65 -4.58
CA ASN A 103 -8.55 -2.68 -5.93
C ASN A 103 -7.18 -2.01 -6.03
N SER A 104 -6.72 -1.34 -5.00
CA SER A 104 -5.48 -0.57 -5.00
C SER A 104 -4.89 -0.41 -3.60
N GLY A 105 -3.60 0.00 -3.54
CA GLY A 105 -2.97 0.39 -2.28
C GLY A 105 -3.65 1.60 -1.63
N ALA A 106 -4.11 2.57 -2.43
CA ALA A 106 -4.87 3.70 -1.92
C ALA A 106 -6.17 3.26 -1.23
N GLU A 107 -6.94 2.35 -1.84
CA GLU A 107 -8.14 1.81 -1.20
C GLU A 107 -7.84 0.98 0.05
N ALA A 108 -6.74 0.23 0.07
CA ALA A 108 -6.29 -0.46 1.28
C ALA A 108 -5.98 0.53 2.40
N ASN A 109 -5.24 1.60 2.10
CA ASN A 109 -4.90 2.64 3.07
C ASN A 109 -6.13 3.44 3.54
N GLU A 110 -7.09 3.74 2.65
CA GLU A 110 -8.41 4.29 3.03
C GLU A 110 -9.13 3.36 4.03
N GLY A 111 -9.13 2.06 3.75
CA GLY A 111 -9.68 1.04 4.63
C GLY A 111 -9.02 1.04 6.01
N ALA A 112 -7.67 1.07 6.05
CA ALA A 112 -6.90 1.11 7.28
C ALA A 112 -7.22 2.35 8.13
N ILE A 113 -7.19 3.55 7.52
CA ILE A 113 -7.53 4.82 8.19
C ILE A 113 -8.96 4.80 8.73
N LYS A 114 -9.93 4.33 7.93
CA LYS A 114 -11.33 4.23 8.35
C LYS A 114 -11.51 3.26 9.52
N CYS A 115 -10.88 2.09 9.48
CA CYS A 115 -10.96 1.11 10.57
C CYS A 115 -10.34 1.65 11.86
N ALA A 116 -9.16 2.28 11.78
CA ALA A 116 -8.51 2.88 12.95
C ALA A 116 -9.39 3.97 13.58
N ARG A 117 -9.94 4.88 12.78
CA ARG A 117 -10.84 5.92 13.25
C ARG A 117 -12.13 5.34 13.85
N LYS A 118 -12.74 4.36 13.17
CA LYS A 118 -13.98 3.72 13.65
C LYS A 118 -13.78 3.03 15.00
N TYR A 119 -12.73 2.24 15.11
CA TYR A 119 -12.36 1.57 16.37
C TYR A 119 -12.16 2.58 17.50
N SER A 120 -11.31 3.59 17.25
CA SER A 120 -10.99 4.58 18.28
C SER A 120 -12.20 5.39 18.72
N VAL A 121 -13.00 5.89 17.78
CA VAL A 121 -14.22 6.64 18.10
C VAL A 121 -15.23 5.79 18.89
N THR A 122 -15.36 4.52 18.54
CA THR A 122 -16.29 3.62 19.24
C THR A 122 -15.80 3.29 20.66
N THR A 123 -14.49 3.19 20.86
CA THR A 123 -13.90 2.77 22.14
C THR A 123 -13.64 3.95 23.08
N TYR A 124 -13.18 5.09 22.54
CA TYR A 124 -12.66 6.22 23.32
C TYR A 124 -13.43 7.53 23.12
N GLY A 125 -14.38 7.57 22.18
CA GLY A 125 -15.18 8.77 21.89
C GLY A 125 -14.78 9.51 20.61
N PRO A 126 -15.62 10.48 20.18
CA PRO A 126 -15.57 11.08 18.85
C PRO A 126 -14.32 11.94 18.58
N ASP A 127 -13.65 12.43 19.61
CA ASP A 127 -12.53 13.36 19.46
C ASP A 127 -11.19 12.65 19.20
N ARG A 128 -11.12 11.33 19.42
CA ARG A 128 -9.91 10.53 19.20
C ARG A 128 -9.89 9.90 17.82
N ASN A 129 -9.51 10.67 16.79
CA ASN A 129 -9.56 10.24 15.39
C ASN A 129 -8.41 10.80 14.53
N LYS A 130 -7.38 11.41 15.14
CA LYS A 130 -6.21 11.94 14.44
C LYS A 130 -5.24 10.80 14.09
N VAL A 131 -4.76 10.82 12.84
CA VAL A 131 -3.74 9.89 12.34
C VAL A 131 -2.43 10.65 12.13
N LEU A 132 -1.36 10.18 12.74
CA LEU A 132 -0.01 10.67 12.48
C LEU A 132 0.62 9.87 11.35
N THR A 133 1.28 10.58 10.42
CA THR A 133 2.04 9.98 9.31
C THR A 133 3.44 10.57 9.27
N LEU A 134 4.34 9.96 8.48
CA LEU A 134 5.71 10.46 8.39
C LEU A 134 5.86 11.51 7.27
N VAL A 135 6.66 12.52 7.53
CA VAL A 135 7.16 13.42 6.46
C VAL A 135 7.87 12.57 5.40
N ASN A 136 7.71 12.91 4.13
CA ASN A 136 8.18 12.17 2.96
C ASN A 136 7.52 10.80 2.74
N SER A 137 6.46 10.45 3.47
CA SER A 137 5.68 9.24 3.20
C SER A 137 4.87 9.34 1.90
N PHE A 138 4.44 8.18 1.39
CA PHE A 138 3.51 8.09 0.27
C PHE A 138 2.48 7.00 0.52
N HIS A 139 1.21 7.39 0.68
CA HIS A 139 0.13 6.45 1.02
C HIS A 139 -0.97 6.35 -0.04
N GLY A 140 -0.91 7.15 -1.10
CA GLY A 140 -1.86 7.10 -2.21
C GLY A 140 -2.29 8.47 -2.73
N ARG A 141 -3.28 8.47 -3.63
CA ARG A 141 -3.75 9.68 -4.33
C ARG A 141 -5.26 9.92 -4.22
N THR A 142 -5.99 9.18 -3.39
CA THR A 142 -7.35 9.54 -2.97
C THR A 142 -7.27 10.67 -1.95
N LEU A 143 -8.34 11.41 -1.71
CA LEU A 143 -8.26 12.60 -0.85
C LEU A 143 -7.72 12.29 0.56
N ALA A 144 -8.15 11.20 1.23
CA ALA A 144 -7.63 10.91 2.55
C ALA A 144 -6.21 10.33 2.51
N THR A 145 -5.88 9.44 1.56
CA THR A 145 -4.50 8.93 1.43
C THR A 145 -3.53 9.99 0.91
N LEU A 146 -4.01 10.95 0.10
CA LEU A 146 -3.24 12.11 -0.30
C LEU A 146 -2.93 13.00 0.90
N THR A 147 -3.94 13.23 1.77
CA THR A 147 -3.72 13.93 3.04
C THR A 147 -2.74 13.16 3.94
N ALA A 148 -2.79 11.84 4.00
CA ALA A 148 -1.85 11.03 4.76
C ALA A 148 -0.43 11.05 4.18
N THR A 149 -0.27 11.37 2.90
CA THR A 149 1.04 11.46 2.22
C THR A 149 1.78 12.71 2.67
N GLY A 150 2.91 12.54 3.36
CA GLY A 150 3.69 13.62 3.99
C GLY A 150 4.61 14.38 3.01
N GLN A 151 4.10 14.75 1.82
CA GLN A 151 4.85 15.44 0.77
C GLN A 151 4.02 16.59 0.19
N ASP A 152 4.36 17.82 0.53
CA ASP A 152 3.62 19.03 0.15
C ASP A 152 3.43 19.20 -1.37
N VAL A 153 4.37 18.68 -2.16
CA VAL A 153 4.29 18.75 -3.63
C VAL A 153 3.05 18.06 -4.18
N PHE A 154 2.53 17.04 -3.49
CA PHE A 154 1.32 16.34 -3.89
C PHE A 154 0.04 16.97 -3.38
N HIS A 155 0.12 17.89 -2.42
CA HIS A 155 -1.04 18.56 -1.84
C HIS A 155 -1.52 19.77 -2.65
N LYS A 156 -0.63 20.32 -3.48
CA LYS A 156 -0.91 21.55 -4.22
C LYS A 156 -2.19 21.45 -5.06
N ASP A 157 -3.09 22.41 -4.89
CA ASP A 157 -4.31 22.61 -5.67
C ASP A 157 -5.42 21.54 -5.48
N PHE A 158 -5.32 20.62 -4.47
CA PHE A 158 -6.29 19.55 -4.23
C PHE A 158 -7.16 19.72 -2.96
N GLY A 159 -6.92 20.78 -2.16
CA GLY A 159 -7.72 21.02 -0.95
C GLY A 159 -9.18 21.45 -1.27
N PRO A 160 -10.10 21.43 -0.28
CA PRO A 160 -9.81 21.15 1.14
C PRO A 160 -9.60 19.65 1.42
N PHE A 161 -8.69 19.36 2.34
CA PHE A 161 -8.36 17.99 2.74
C PHE A 161 -9.16 17.53 3.97
N PRO A 162 -9.37 16.21 4.15
CA PRO A 162 -9.89 15.65 5.38
C PRO A 162 -9.07 16.10 6.61
N ALA A 163 -9.78 16.50 7.68
CA ALA A 163 -9.15 16.94 8.91
C ALA A 163 -8.52 15.77 9.71
N ASN A 164 -7.75 16.16 10.75
CA ASN A 164 -7.17 15.25 11.75
C ASN A 164 -6.12 14.30 11.17
N PHE A 165 -5.17 14.88 10.45
CA PHE A 165 -3.87 14.29 10.12
C PHE A 165 -2.75 15.17 10.68
N GLY A 166 -1.64 14.54 11.06
CA GLY A 166 -0.42 15.22 11.49
C GLY A 166 0.80 14.55 10.88
N TYR A 167 1.87 15.33 10.67
CA TYR A 167 3.11 14.85 10.05
C TYR A 167 4.26 14.96 11.03
N ILE A 168 5.06 13.91 11.12
CA ILE A 168 6.23 13.84 11.99
C ILE A 168 7.45 13.42 11.18
N PRO A 169 8.65 13.91 11.50
CA PRO A 169 9.88 13.45 10.88
C PRO A 169 10.09 11.94 11.14
N ALA A 170 10.63 11.23 10.15
CA ALA A 170 11.11 9.87 10.36
C ALA A 170 12.34 9.87 11.28
N ASN A 171 12.49 8.83 12.09
CA ASN A 171 13.63 8.60 12.97
C ASN A 171 13.84 9.70 14.05
N ASP A 172 12.78 10.40 14.44
CA ASP A 172 12.77 11.41 15.49
C ASP A 172 11.67 11.06 16.53
N PHE A 173 12.06 10.27 17.53
CA PHE A 173 11.12 9.82 18.57
C PHE A 173 10.67 10.94 19.49
N ASP A 174 11.51 11.95 19.77
CA ASP A 174 11.14 13.06 20.62
C ASP A 174 10.06 13.93 19.96
N THR A 175 10.22 14.22 18.67
CA THR A 175 9.18 14.91 17.88
C THR A 175 7.90 14.08 17.77
N PHE A 176 8.00 12.76 17.57
CA PHE A 176 6.83 11.86 17.60
C PHE A 176 6.08 12.00 18.92
N LYS A 177 6.79 11.84 20.05
CA LYS A 177 6.19 11.90 21.39
C LYS A 177 5.55 13.25 21.67
N ALA A 178 6.17 14.35 21.24
CA ALA A 178 5.62 15.69 21.39
C ALA A 178 4.37 15.96 20.52
N ALA A 179 4.21 15.24 19.40
CA ALA A 179 3.05 15.36 18.52
C ALA A 179 1.84 14.54 18.96
N VAL A 180 2.03 13.59 19.90
CA VAL A 180 0.95 12.77 20.43
C VAL A 180 0.16 13.55 21.46
N ASP A 181 -1.14 13.65 21.25
CA ASP A 181 -2.14 14.18 22.18
C ASP A 181 -3.33 13.20 22.27
N ASP A 182 -4.30 13.50 23.11
CA ASP A 182 -5.48 12.65 23.37
C ASP A 182 -6.33 12.40 22.10
N SER A 183 -6.15 13.18 21.05
CA SER A 183 -6.86 13.01 19.79
C SER A 183 -6.26 11.95 18.87
N VAL A 184 -5.01 11.51 19.12
CA VAL A 184 -4.30 10.56 18.26
C VAL A 184 -4.85 9.14 18.42
N CYS A 185 -5.32 8.58 17.33
CA CYS A 185 -5.86 7.21 17.28
C CYS A 185 -4.90 6.21 16.64
N ALA A 186 -4.04 6.66 15.73
CA ALA A 186 -3.11 5.79 15.02
C ALA A 186 -1.86 6.53 14.55
N VAL A 187 -0.77 5.79 14.40
CA VAL A 187 0.38 6.15 13.59
C VAL A 187 0.42 5.26 12.35
N MET A 188 0.66 5.87 11.18
CA MET A 188 0.77 5.15 9.91
C MET A 188 2.15 5.40 9.31
N MET A 189 2.88 4.33 8.97
CA MET A 189 4.25 4.42 8.48
C MET A 189 4.60 3.32 7.49
N GLU A 190 5.54 3.63 6.62
CA GLU A 190 6.27 2.67 5.78
C GLU A 190 7.56 2.31 6.49
N MET A 191 7.94 1.03 6.55
CA MET A 191 9.24 0.63 7.13
C MET A 191 10.42 1.10 6.26
N VAL A 192 10.17 1.25 4.96
CA VAL A 192 11.08 1.91 4.01
C VAL A 192 10.25 2.87 3.19
N GLN A 193 10.51 4.17 3.27
CA GLN A 193 9.84 5.21 2.48
C GLN A 193 10.29 5.09 1.02
N GLY A 194 9.53 4.34 0.20
CA GLY A 194 9.91 4.06 -1.18
C GLY A 194 9.94 5.30 -2.05
N GLU A 195 8.88 6.09 -2.03
CA GLU A 195 8.75 7.34 -2.82
C GLU A 195 9.50 8.52 -2.15
N GLY A 196 9.86 8.39 -0.89
CA GLY A 196 10.63 9.38 -0.13
C GLY A 196 12.15 9.30 -0.31
N GLY A 197 12.65 8.50 -1.26
CA GLY A 197 14.08 8.36 -1.56
C GLY A 197 14.68 7.02 -1.11
N VAL A 198 13.86 6.01 -0.86
CA VAL A 198 14.26 4.66 -0.37
C VAL A 198 14.98 4.77 0.98
N VAL A 199 14.31 5.42 1.94
CA VAL A 199 14.83 5.64 3.29
C VAL A 199 14.23 4.62 4.25
N ALA A 200 15.06 3.75 4.81
CA ALA A 200 14.66 2.82 5.86
C ALA A 200 14.52 3.55 7.20
N LEU A 201 13.55 3.13 8.01
CA LEU A 201 13.45 3.58 9.39
C LEU A 201 14.51 2.89 10.26
N ASP A 202 14.95 3.59 11.30
CA ASP A 202 15.85 3.02 12.29
C ASP A 202 15.12 2.03 13.20
N ALA A 203 15.73 0.91 13.52
CA ALA A 203 15.11 -0.13 14.32
C ALA A 203 14.74 0.35 15.73
N ASP A 204 15.62 1.12 16.37
CA ASP A 204 15.38 1.68 17.69
C ASP A 204 14.24 2.69 17.70
N TYR A 205 14.12 3.49 16.63
CA TYR A 205 12.98 4.39 16.44
C TYR A 205 11.68 3.62 16.33
N VAL A 206 11.62 2.62 15.45
CA VAL A 206 10.41 1.80 15.24
C VAL A 206 9.99 1.12 16.54
N GLN A 207 10.94 0.55 17.29
CA GLN A 207 10.64 -0.11 18.56
C GLN A 207 10.14 0.90 19.60
N SER A 208 10.77 2.07 19.71
CA SER A 208 10.36 3.12 20.64
C SER A 208 8.93 3.63 20.34
N VAL A 209 8.62 3.83 19.05
CA VAL A 209 7.26 4.20 18.61
C VAL A 209 6.27 3.10 18.95
N ALA A 210 6.61 1.83 18.70
CA ALA A 210 5.74 0.71 18.98
C ALA A 210 5.41 0.57 20.47
N ASP A 211 6.44 0.63 21.32
CA ASP A 211 6.27 0.54 22.78
C ASP A 211 5.41 1.69 23.31
N TYR A 212 5.65 2.91 22.79
CA TYR A 212 4.84 4.07 23.17
C TYR A 212 3.38 3.93 22.72
N CYS A 213 3.15 3.51 21.47
CA CYS A 213 1.81 3.31 20.94
C CYS A 213 1.02 2.27 21.75
N HIS A 214 1.64 1.13 22.04
CA HIS A 214 1.00 0.08 22.86
C HIS A 214 0.68 0.55 24.28
N ALA A 215 1.55 1.36 24.89
CA ALA A 215 1.30 1.91 26.23
C ALA A 215 0.17 2.94 26.28
N HIS A 216 -0.21 3.52 25.14
CA HIS A 216 -1.22 4.59 25.02
C HIS A 216 -2.43 4.20 24.18
N ASP A 217 -2.59 2.92 23.83
CA ASP A 217 -3.67 2.40 22.98
C ASP A 217 -3.78 3.12 21.62
N ILE A 218 -2.64 3.47 21.03
CA ILE A 218 -2.54 4.06 19.69
C ILE A 218 -2.28 2.94 18.69
N LEU A 219 -3.11 2.83 17.66
CA LEU A 219 -2.96 1.78 16.65
C LEU A 219 -1.75 2.02 15.75
N ILE A 220 -1.05 0.93 15.41
CA ILE A 220 0.07 0.94 14.48
C ILE A 220 -0.40 0.41 13.13
N ILE A 221 -0.42 1.28 12.12
CA ILE A 221 -0.70 0.94 10.72
C ILE A 221 0.62 0.88 9.98
N VAL A 222 0.96 -0.29 9.43
CA VAL A 222 2.12 -0.43 8.56
C VAL A 222 1.67 -0.53 7.11
N ASP A 223 2.10 0.44 6.30
CA ASP A 223 1.90 0.45 4.86
C ASP A 223 2.96 -0.44 4.20
N GLU A 224 2.57 -1.65 3.86
CA GLU A 224 3.38 -2.65 3.16
C GLU A 224 3.03 -2.73 1.65
N VAL A 225 2.39 -1.70 1.12
CA VAL A 225 1.99 -1.66 -0.30
C VAL A 225 3.19 -1.79 -1.22
N GLN A 226 4.31 -1.17 -0.88
CA GLN A 226 5.55 -1.28 -1.67
C GLN A 226 6.56 -2.25 -1.06
N THR A 227 6.65 -2.33 0.24
CA THR A 227 7.67 -3.11 0.97
C THR A 227 7.30 -4.58 1.18
N GLY A 228 6.01 -4.89 1.14
CA GLY A 228 5.49 -6.24 1.40
C GLY A 228 5.63 -7.23 0.24
N VAL A 229 5.06 -8.40 0.45
CA VAL A 229 4.98 -9.49 -0.52
C VAL A 229 6.38 -9.93 -1.03
N GLY A 230 7.36 -9.97 -0.13
CA GLY A 230 8.71 -10.46 -0.43
C GLY A 230 9.68 -9.41 -0.98
N ARG A 231 9.28 -8.14 -1.13
CA ARG A 231 10.13 -7.10 -1.72
C ARG A 231 11.46 -6.92 -0.97
N THR A 232 11.45 -7.03 0.35
CA THR A 232 12.62 -6.84 1.23
C THR A 232 13.24 -8.14 1.73
N GLY A 233 12.79 -9.30 1.22
CA GLY A 233 13.29 -10.63 1.59
C GLY A 233 12.41 -11.37 2.59
N THR A 234 11.57 -10.69 3.35
CA THR A 234 10.51 -11.25 4.19
C THR A 234 9.14 -11.00 3.56
N PHE A 235 8.08 -11.66 4.04
CA PHE A 235 6.75 -11.41 3.50
C PHE A 235 6.26 -10.00 3.82
N LEU A 236 6.47 -9.54 5.04
CA LEU A 236 6.29 -8.14 5.46
C LEU A 236 7.64 -7.55 5.82
N CYS A 237 7.90 -6.30 5.45
CA CYS A 237 9.12 -5.60 5.82
C CYS A 237 9.24 -5.40 7.34
N CYS A 238 8.11 -5.19 8.03
CA CYS A 238 8.08 -5.03 9.50
C CYS A 238 8.60 -6.26 10.26
N GLU A 239 8.70 -7.43 9.62
CA GLU A 239 9.33 -8.62 10.21
C GLU A 239 10.83 -8.39 10.54
N HIS A 240 11.55 -7.57 9.75
CA HIS A 240 12.95 -7.21 10.02
C HIS A 240 13.13 -6.42 11.32
N TYR A 241 12.07 -5.74 11.75
CA TYR A 241 12.04 -4.91 12.95
C TYR A 241 11.46 -5.66 14.17
N GLY A 242 10.98 -6.89 14.00
CA GLY A 242 10.24 -7.61 15.03
C GLY A 242 8.91 -6.94 15.40
N LEU A 243 8.44 -5.99 14.58
CA LEU A 243 7.22 -5.22 14.82
C LEU A 243 5.99 -6.09 14.55
N LYS A 244 5.03 -6.03 15.48
CA LYS A 244 3.69 -6.62 15.34
C LYS A 244 2.67 -5.50 15.17
N PRO A 245 2.32 -5.12 13.94
CA PRO A 245 1.36 -4.06 13.70
C PRO A 245 -0.08 -4.49 13.98
N ASP A 246 -0.95 -3.54 14.28
CA ASP A 246 -2.38 -3.76 14.45
C ASP A 246 -3.10 -3.86 13.10
N ILE A 247 -2.63 -3.09 12.11
CA ILE A 247 -3.17 -3.03 10.76
C ILE A 247 -2.03 -3.05 9.76
N VAL A 248 -2.17 -3.86 8.70
CA VAL A 248 -1.24 -3.91 7.56
C VAL A 248 -1.99 -3.69 6.27
N THR A 249 -1.42 -2.90 5.36
CA THR A 249 -1.94 -2.75 4.00
C THR A 249 -1.01 -3.37 2.97
N LEU A 250 -1.59 -4.05 1.99
CA LEU A 250 -0.89 -4.73 0.90
C LEU A 250 -1.50 -4.35 -0.45
N ALA A 251 -0.68 -4.31 -1.49
CA ALA A 251 -1.11 -4.18 -2.88
C ALA A 251 0.03 -4.62 -3.83
N LYS A 252 0.19 -3.98 -4.97
CA LYS A 252 1.33 -4.15 -5.91
C LYS A 252 1.69 -5.62 -6.14
N GLY A 253 2.75 -6.12 -5.51
CA GLY A 253 3.21 -7.50 -5.62
C GLY A 253 2.17 -8.55 -5.26
N LEU A 254 1.15 -8.20 -4.45
CA LEU A 254 0.04 -9.09 -4.10
C LEU A 254 -0.73 -9.59 -5.34
N GLY A 255 -0.91 -8.72 -6.34
CA GLY A 255 -1.61 -9.06 -7.59
C GLY A 255 -0.68 -9.43 -8.74
N GLY A 256 0.62 -9.11 -8.64
CA GLY A 256 1.59 -9.37 -9.70
C GLY A 256 1.23 -8.75 -11.05
N GLY A 257 0.52 -7.60 -11.05
CA GLY A 257 0.07 -6.88 -12.23
C GLY A 257 -1.45 -6.67 -12.31
N LEU A 258 -2.25 -7.45 -11.58
CA LEU A 258 -3.70 -7.21 -11.46
C LEU A 258 -3.98 -6.19 -10.36
N PRO A 259 -4.99 -5.30 -10.55
CA PRO A 259 -5.43 -4.38 -9.54
C PRO A 259 -5.97 -5.12 -8.32
N ILE A 260 -5.31 -4.96 -7.18
CA ILE A 260 -5.74 -5.48 -5.88
C ILE A 260 -5.14 -4.64 -4.76
N GLY A 261 -5.88 -4.49 -3.69
CA GLY A 261 -5.42 -4.02 -2.39
C GLY A 261 -5.99 -4.92 -1.31
N ALA A 262 -5.32 -4.99 -0.18
CA ALA A 262 -5.81 -5.69 1.00
C ALA A 262 -5.46 -4.90 2.25
N VAL A 263 -6.39 -4.78 3.17
CA VAL A 263 -6.14 -4.36 4.54
C VAL A 263 -6.36 -5.54 5.47
N LEU A 264 -5.37 -5.80 6.31
CA LEU A 264 -5.40 -6.86 7.31
C LEU A 264 -5.39 -6.22 8.70
N MET A 265 -6.10 -6.80 9.64
CA MET A 265 -6.19 -6.26 10.99
C MET A 265 -6.48 -7.34 12.03
N LEU A 266 -6.22 -7.02 13.29
CA LEU A 266 -6.67 -7.82 14.42
C LEU A 266 -8.21 -7.81 14.50
N SER A 267 -8.82 -8.92 14.93
CA SER A 267 -10.27 -9.07 15.01
C SER A 267 -10.93 -8.06 15.95
N LEU A 268 -10.22 -7.62 16.98
CA LEU A 268 -10.72 -6.62 17.94
C LEU A 268 -10.91 -5.21 17.29
N ILE A 269 -10.22 -4.92 16.19
CA ILE A 269 -10.35 -3.65 15.47
C ILE A 269 -11.49 -3.69 14.46
N HIS A 270 -11.85 -4.88 13.98
CA HIS A 270 -12.95 -5.06 13.06
C HIS A 270 -14.29 -4.88 13.80
N ILE A 271 -14.80 -3.66 13.75
CA ILE A 271 -16.14 -3.32 14.26
C ILE A 271 -17.09 -3.31 13.07
N SER A 272 -17.96 -4.30 13.01
CA SER A 272 -19.02 -4.44 12.00
C SER A 272 -20.10 -3.37 12.11
#